data_a90dee7d60c92e895f9480e0c5d28795
#
_entry.id   a90dee7d60c92e895f9480e0c5d28795
#
_cell.length_a   1.000
_cell.length_b   1.000
_cell.length_c   1.000
_cell.angle_alpha   90.00
_cell.angle_beta   90.00
_cell.angle_gamma   90.00
#
_symmetry.space_group_name_H-M   'P 1'
#
loop_
_entity.id
_entity.type
_entity.pdbx_description
1 polymer ?
#
loop_
_entity_poly.entity_id
_entity_poly.type
_entity_poly.pdbx_seq_one_letter_code
_entity_poly.pdbx_strand_id
1 'polypeptide(L)'
;KKVEPILDIHSIPAPHRIKASLDDYVVGQEHAKKVMSVAVYNHYKRVMADNKHKAQEENTTAKQASNKYDGVEIEKSNMLMIGPTGSGKTYLVKTLAKLLDVPLAITDATSLTEAGYIGDDIESVVSKLLAAADNDVERAEHGIIFIDEIDKLAKKRNANQRDVSGESVQQGMLKLLEGSEVEVPVGASSKNAMVPMTTVDTRNILFICGGAFPGLEDIIKERLNKEASIGFKADLKDKYDGDENLLMHCLLYTSPSPRDRG
;
A
#
# COMPACT_ATOMS: atom_id res chain seq x y z
N LYS A 1 24.86 -9.14 -5.33
CA LYS A 1 24.52 -10.17 -4.32
C LYS A 1 23.15 -10.74 -4.66
N LYS A 2 22.97 -12.07 -4.61
CA LYS A 2 21.63 -12.68 -4.62
C LYS A 2 20.97 -12.33 -3.29
N VAL A 3 19.73 -11.84 -3.36
CA VAL A 3 18.93 -11.59 -2.17
C VAL A 3 18.52 -12.96 -1.61
N GLU A 4 18.88 -13.25 -0.38
CA GLU A 4 18.46 -14.48 0.30
C GLU A 4 17.19 -14.18 1.09
N PRO A 5 16.14 -15.02 0.98
CA PRO A 5 14.91 -14.86 1.75
C PRO A 5 15.20 -14.92 3.26
N ILE A 6 14.56 -14.03 4.02
CA ILE A 6 14.69 -13.99 5.49
C ILE A 6 13.40 -14.41 6.19
N LEU A 7 12.37 -14.76 5.44
CA LEU A 7 11.03 -15.01 5.99
C LEU A 7 10.58 -16.45 5.75
N ASP A 8 10.23 -17.07 6.87
CA ASP A 8 9.18 -18.07 6.92
C ASP A 8 7.88 -17.36 7.35
N ILE A 9 6.78 -17.53 6.61
CA ILE A 9 5.47 -16.92 6.88
C ILE A 9 5.02 -17.20 8.33
N HIS A 10 5.52 -18.27 8.94
CA HIS A 10 5.25 -18.62 10.33
C HIS A 10 6.15 -17.92 11.36
N SER A 11 7.22 -17.22 10.93
CA SER A 11 8.20 -16.60 11.80
C SER A 11 8.69 -15.26 11.24
N ILE A 12 7.88 -14.21 11.42
CA ILE A 12 8.21 -12.86 10.92
C ILE A 12 9.34 -12.26 11.76
N PRO A 13 10.46 -11.89 11.14
CA PRO A 13 11.56 -11.26 11.85
C PRO A 13 11.15 -9.87 12.38
N ALA A 14 11.72 -9.48 13.50
CA ALA A 14 11.48 -8.17 14.10
C ALA A 14 11.86 -7.03 13.12
N PRO A 15 11.20 -5.86 13.19
CA PRO A 15 11.38 -4.76 12.24
C PRO A 15 12.85 -4.34 12.03
N HIS A 16 13.66 -4.34 13.09
CA HIS A 16 15.08 -4.00 13.00
C HIS A 16 15.89 -4.99 12.14
N ARG A 17 15.50 -6.27 12.10
CA ARG A 17 16.12 -7.28 11.24
C ARG A 17 15.72 -7.08 9.78
N ILE A 18 14.45 -6.79 9.52
CA ILE A 18 13.97 -6.46 8.16
C ILE A 18 14.74 -5.24 7.65
N LYS A 19 14.86 -4.17 8.48
CA LYS A 19 15.62 -2.98 8.12
C LYS A 19 17.10 -3.31 7.84
N ALA A 20 17.75 -4.06 8.71
CA ALA A 20 19.15 -4.45 8.52
C ALA A 20 19.37 -5.19 7.20
N SER A 21 18.47 -6.11 6.84
CA SER A 21 18.52 -6.79 5.56
C SER A 21 18.27 -5.86 4.37
N LEU A 22 17.40 -4.84 4.50
CA LEU A 22 17.24 -3.81 3.48
C LEU A 22 18.50 -2.95 3.34
N ASP A 23 19.21 -2.66 4.44
CA ASP A 23 20.45 -1.86 4.45
C ASP A 23 21.57 -2.51 3.62
N ASP A 24 21.58 -3.84 3.51
CA ASP A 24 22.54 -4.59 2.69
C ASP A 24 22.38 -4.35 1.17
N TYR A 25 21.19 -3.92 0.73
CA TYR A 25 20.86 -3.79 -0.69
C TYR A 25 20.50 -2.36 -1.10
N VAL A 26 20.00 -1.54 -0.18
CA VAL A 26 19.51 -0.18 -0.45
C VAL A 26 20.31 0.84 0.32
N VAL A 27 21.06 1.65 -0.39
CA VAL A 27 21.84 2.76 0.20
C VAL A 27 20.94 3.96 0.44
N GLY A 28 21.05 4.58 1.61
CA GLY A 28 20.22 5.72 1.99
C GLY A 28 18.78 5.33 2.35
N GLN A 29 17.87 6.29 2.29
CA GLN A 29 16.43 6.10 2.57
C GLN A 29 16.16 5.53 3.98
N GLU A 30 16.93 5.96 4.98
CA GLU A 30 16.89 5.39 6.33
C GLU A 30 15.50 5.44 6.98
N HIS A 31 14.80 6.56 6.82
CA HIS A 31 13.45 6.73 7.34
C HIS A 31 12.46 5.81 6.64
N ALA A 32 12.47 5.78 5.30
CA ALA A 32 11.57 4.94 4.51
C ALA A 32 11.76 3.45 4.83
N LYS A 33 13.01 2.98 4.92
CA LYS A 33 13.35 1.60 5.31
C LYS A 33 12.81 1.25 6.70
N LYS A 34 12.95 2.16 7.67
CA LYS A 34 12.46 1.97 9.04
C LYS A 34 10.94 1.87 9.08
N VAL A 35 10.23 2.82 8.47
CA VAL A 35 8.76 2.83 8.43
C VAL A 35 8.22 1.61 7.70
N MET A 36 8.80 1.28 6.54
CA MET A 36 8.41 0.11 5.75
C MET A 36 8.60 -1.19 6.54
N SER A 37 9.71 -1.35 7.25
CA SER A 37 9.98 -2.55 8.07
C SER A 37 8.95 -2.74 9.19
N VAL A 38 8.52 -1.64 9.82
CA VAL A 38 7.47 -1.67 10.86
C VAL A 38 6.11 -1.98 10.24
N ALA A 39 5.75 -1.33 9.14
CA ALA A 39 4.47 -1.54 8.46
C ALA A 39 4.30 -2.98 7.97
N VAL A 40 5.34 -3.53 7.36
CA VAL A 40 5.37 -4.94 6.91
C VAL A 40 5.23 -5.90 8.09
N TYR A 41 5.98 -5.68 9.15
CA TYR A 41 5.87 -6.49 10.36
C TYR A 41 4.44 -6.49 10.91
N ASN A 42 3.82 -5.31 11.03
CA ASN A 42 2.45 -5.18 11.52
C ASN A 42 1.45 -5.89 10.60
N HIS A 43 1.61 -5.73 9.28
CA HIS A 43 0.75 -6.39 8.29
C HIS A 43 0.76 -7.92 8.46
N TYR A 44 1.94 -8.55 8.44
CA TYR A 44 2.00 -10.01 8.56
C TYR A 44 1.65 -10.50 9.96
N LYS A 45 1.87 -9.70 11.01
CA LYS A 45 1.36 -10.03 12.36
C LYS A 45 -0.15 -10.07 12.40
N ARG A 46 -0.83 -9.14 11.72
CA ARG A 46 -2.29 -9.17 11.57
C ARG A 46 -2.73 -10.44 10.84
N VAL A 47 -2.14 -10.73 9.67
CA VAL A 47 -2.46 -11.93 8.89
C VAL A 47 -2.31 -13.21 9.72
N MET A 48 -1.24 -13.32 10.52
CA MET A 48 -1.04 -14.45 11.41
C MET A 48 -2.08 -14.53 12.53
N ALA A 49 -2.53 -13.39 13.05
CA ALA A 49 -3.59 -13.35 14.08
C ALA A 49 -4.93 -13.80 13.48
N ASP A 50 -5.30 -13.30 12.32
CA ASP A 50 -6.54 -13.67 11.61
C ASP A 50 -6.60 -15.17 11.30
N ASN A 51 -5.48 -15.75 10.84
CA ASN A 51 -5.40 -17.19 10.58
C ASN A 51 -5.54 -18.04 11.86
N LYS A 52 -5.02 -17.56 12.99
CA LYS A 52 -5.19 -18.25 14.28
C LYS A 52 -6.65 -18.21 14.77
N HIS A 53 -7.34 -17.08 14.59
CA HIS A 53 -8.76 -16.96 14.96
C HIS A 53 -9.62 -17.90 14.12
N LYS A 54 -9.43 -17.95 12.79
CA LYS A 54 -10.13 -18.91 11.90
C LYS A 54 -9.91 -20.37 12.32
N ALA A 55 -8.67 -20.75 12.62
CA ALA A 55 -8.34 -22.11 13.07
C ALA A 55 -8.92 -22.46 14.46
N GLN A 56 -9.18 -21.48 15.31
CA GLN A 56 -9.79 -21.70 16.64
C GLN A 56 -11.31 -21.79 16.56
N GLU A 57 -11.97 -21.09 15.66
CA GLU A 57 -13.40 -21.20 15.40
C GLU A 57 -13.80 -22.59 14.86
N GLU A 58 -12.92 -23.21 14.06
CA GLU A 58 -13.10 -24.57 13.56
C GLU A 58 -12.91 -25.66 14.65
N ASN A 59 -12.16 -25.35 15.73
CA ASN A 59 -11.86 -26.26 16.82
C ASN A 59 -12.54 -25.82 18.13
N THR A 60 -13.86 -25.96 18.24
CA THR A 60 -14.70 -25.55 19.36
C THR A 60 -14.50 -26.42 20.61
N THR A 61 -13.31 -26.61 21.13
CA THR A 61 -13.11 -27.30 22.44
C THR A 61 -11.77 -26.95 23.12
N ALA A 62 -11.41 -25.70 23.27
CA ALA A 62 -10.35 -25.38 24.21
C ALA A 62 -10.56 -23.99 24.83
N LYS A 63 -10.99 -24.00 26.10
CA LYS A 63 -10.90 -22.84 26.99
C LYS A 63 -9.40 -22.48 27.12
N GLN A 64 -8.95 -21.48 26.40
CA GLN A 64 -7.62 -20.88 26.62
C GLN A 64 -7.77 -19.61 27.45
N ALA A 65 -6.79 -19.40 28.33
CA ALA A 65 -6.70 -18.24 29.20
C ALA A 65 -6.72 -16.96 28.35
N SER A 66 -7.65 -16.06 28.63
CA SER A 66 -7.78 -14.77 27.97
C SER A 66 -6.50 -13.95 28.20
N ASN A 67 -5.79 -13.67 27.12
CA ASN A 67 -4.74 -12.67 27.13
C ASN A 67 -5.37 -11.29 27.29
N LYS A 68 -4.72 -10.37 28.01
CA LYS A 68 -5.16 -8.98 28.24
C LYS A 68 -5.49 -8.22 26.95
N TYR A 69 -5.10 -8.75 25.79
CA TYR A 69 -5.28 -8.17 24.46
C TYR A 69 -6.20 -9.01 23.56
N ASP A 70 -6.90 -10.02 24.13
CA ASP A 70 -7.94 -10.73 23.40
C ASP A 70 -9.08 -9.74 23.10
N GLY A 71 -9.35 -9.53 21.83
CA GLY A 71 -10.36 -8.56 21.33
C GLY A 71 -9.81 -7.27 20.74
N VAL A 72 -8.47 -7.11 20.65
CA VAL A 72 -7.88 -6.02 19.88
C VAL A 72 -7.76 -6.47 18.42
N GLU A 73 -8.63 -5.95 17.57
CA GLU A 73 -8.52 -6.13 16.11
C GLU A 73 -7.48 -5.17 15.54
N ILE A 74 -6.54 -5.71 14.78
CA ILE A 74 -5.57 -4.91 14.03
C ILE A 74 -6.17 -4.64 12.65
N GLU A 75 -6.50 -3.39 12.36
CA GLU A 75 -7.04 -3.00 11.07
C GLU A 75 -6.01 -3.18 9.93
N LYS A 76 -6.53 -3.42 8.72
CA LYS A 76 -5.72 -3.47 7.51
C LYS A 76 -5.07 -2.12 7.28
N SER A 77 -3.74 -2.11 7.10
CA SER A 77 -2.97 -0.92 6.78
C SER A 77 -2.30 -1.07 5.43
N ASN A 78 -2.47 -0.07 4.58
CA ASN A 78 -1.77 0.06 3.31
C ASN A 78 -0.67 1.13 3.45
N MET A 79 0.30 1.13 2.54
CA MET A 79 1.43 2.08 2.59
C MET A 79 1.34 3.08 1.45
N LEU A 80 1.68 4.33 1.74
CA LEU A 80 1.87 5.39 0.75
C LEU A 80 3.32 5.86 0.77
N MET A 81 4.00 5.78 -0.37
CA MET A 81 5.35 6.26 -0.58
C MET A 81 5.34 7.54 -1.41
N ILE A 82 5.76 8.64 -0.82
CA ILE A 82 5.83 9.95 -1.47
C ILE A 82 7.29 10.30 -1.73
N GLY A 83 7.60 10.71 -2.95
CA GLY A 83 8.94 11.14 -3.32
C GLY A 83 9.11 11.26 -4.83
N PRO A 84 10.10 12.03 -5.29
CA PRO A 84 10.31 12.29 -6.71
C PRO A 84 10.56 11.02 -7.52
N THR A 85 10.32 11.09 -8.82
CA THR A 85 10.68 10.01 -9.74
C THR A 85 12.19 9.75 -9.66
N GLY A 86 12.58 8.49 -9.67
CA GLY A 86 13.99 8.10 -9.52
C GLY A 86 14.51 8.02 -8.07
N SER A 87 13.68 8.31 -7.05
CA SER A 87 14.08 8.20 -5.63
C SER A 87 14.25 6.76 -5.13
N GLY A 88 14.03 5.76 -5.98
CA GLY A 88 14.23 4.34 -5.65
C GLY A 88 13.02 3.64 -5.02
N LYS A 89 11.82 4.23 -5.06
CA LYS A 89 10.58 3.63 -4.50
C LYS A 89 10.36 2.20 -4.99
N THR A 90 10.32 2.01 -6.30
CA THR A 90 10.11 0.70 -6.94
C THR A 90 11.21 -0.29 -6.59
N TYR A 91 12.47 0.16 -6.52
CA TYR A 91 13.60 -0.70 -6.15
C TYR A 91 13.50 -1.17 -4.70
N LEU A 92 13.12 -0.29 -3.78
CA LEU A 92 12.91 -0.62 -2.38
C LEU A 92 11.82 -1.69 -2.19
N VAL A 93 10.68 -1.55 -2.89
CA VAL A 93 9.59 -2.53 -2.85
C VAL A 93 10.00 -3.87 -3.45
N LYS A 94 10.71 -3.87 -4.58
CA LYS A 94 11.24 -5.10 -5.20
C LYS A 94 12.21 -5.84 -4.28
N THR A 95 13.08 -5.10 -3.60
CA THR A 95 14.02 -5.68 -2.64
C THR A 95 13.27 -6.26 -1.45
N LEU A 96 12.29 -5.54 -0.90
CA LEU A 96 11.45 -6.01 0.18
C LEU A 96 10.73 -7.32 -0.17
N ALA A 97 10.03 -7.38 -1.30
CA ALA A 97 9.30 -8.58 -1.72
C ALA A 97 10.22 -9.80 -1.86
N LYS A 98 11.44 -9.61 -2.38
CA LYS A 98 12.45 -10.67 -2.47
C LYS A 98 12.96 -11.13 -1.10
N LEU A 99 13.16 -10.20 -0.16
CA LEU A 99 13.56 -10.52 1.21
C LEU A 99 12.50 -11.30 1.96
N LEU A 100 11.23 -11.01 1.66
CA LEU A 100 10.08 -11.67 2.26
C LEU A 100 9.67 -12.97 1.55
N ASP A 101 10.25 -13.24 0.39
CA ASP A 101 9.89 -14.37 -0.50
C ASP A 101 8.38 -14.43 -0.81
N VAL A 102 7.80 -13.26 -1.07
CA VAL A 102 6.39 -13.14 -1.42
C VAL A 102 6.21 -12.69 -2.87
N PRO A 103 5.11 -13.10 -3.55
CA PRO A 103 4.81 -12.64 -4.89
C PRO A 103 4.60 -11.12 -4.91
N LEU A 104 5.05 -10.49 -5.98
CA LEU A 104 4.96 -9.05 -6.19
C LEU A 104 4.36 -8.75 -7.55
N ALA A 105 3.27 -8.00 -7.57
CA ALA A 105 2.75 -7.34 -8.77
C ALA A 105 3.10 -5.86 -8.75
N ILE A 106 3.53 -5.33 -9.89
CA ILE A 106 3.81 -3.91 -10.09
C ILE A 106 2.93 -3.42 -11.22
N THR A 107 2.24 -2.32 -10.98
CA THR A 107 1.44 -1.64 -11.98
C THR A 107 1.64 -0.14 -11.90
N ASP A 108 1.37 0.55 -13.01
CA ASP A 108 1.34 1.99 -13.09
C ASP A 108 -0.12 2.43 -13.06
N ALA A 109 -0.46 3.37 -12.18
CA ALA A 109 -1.81 3.87 -12.04
C ALA A 109 -2.36 4.50 -13.33
N THR A 110 -1.48 5.04 -14.19
CA THR A 110 -1.86 5.65 -15.48
C THR A 110 -2.30 4.62 -16.51
N SER A 111 -1.93 3.35 -16.34
CA SER A 111 -2.36 2.24 -17.21
C SER A 111 -3.74 1.71 -16.84
N LEU A 112 -4.25 2.04 -15.65
CA LEU A 112 -5.52 1.56 -15.14
C LEU A 112 -6.68 2.36 -15.71
N THR A 113 -7.72 1.67 -16.16
CA THR A 113 -8.93 2.26 -16.71
C THR A 113 -10.17 1.63 -16.09
N GLU A 114 -11.32 2.28 -16.29
CA GLU A 114 -12.61 1.70 -15.94
C GLU A 114 -12.87 0.44 -16.78
N ALA A 115 -13.46 -0.59 -16.16
CA ALA A 115 -13.80 -1.83 -16.83
C ALA A 115 -14.59 -1.60 -18.13
N GLY A 116 -14.13 -2.21 -19.23
CA GLY A 116 -14.74 -2.07 -20.55
C GLY A 116 -14.10 -1.02 -21.48
N TYR A 117 -13.11 -0.27 -21.03
CA TYR A 117 -12.31 0.63 -21.86
C TYR A 117 -10.95 0.03 -22.23
N ILE A 118 -10.26 0.63 -23.20
CA ILE A 118 -8.92 0.20 -23.61
C ILE A 118 -7.93 0.54 -22.49
N GLY A 119 -7.39 -0.48 -21.87
CA GLY A 119 -6.43 -0.38 -20.76
C GLY A 119 -6.54 -1.59 -19.82
N ASP A 120 -5.69 -1.61 -18.81
CA ASP A 120 -5.75 -2.62 -17.76
C ASP A 120 -6.92 -2.32 -16.82
N ASP A 121 -7.80 -3.28 -16.63
CA ASP A 121 -8.82 -3.22 -15.59
C ASP A 121 -8.15 -3.24 -14.20
N ILE A 122 -8.74 -2.58 -13.21
CA ILE A 122 -8.22 -2.53 -11.83
C ILE A 122 -7.99 -3.94 -11.28
N GLU A 123 -8.88 -4.89 -11.62
CA GLU A 123 -8.79 -6.28 -11.22
C GLU A 123 -7.65 -7.04 -11.91
N SER A 124 -7.15 -6.54 -13.05
CA SER A 124 -5.99 -7.11 -13.76
C SER A 124 -4.71 -7.09 -12.91
N VAL A 125 -4.65 -6.15 -11.94
CA VAL A 125 -3.53 -6.06 -11.00
C VAL A 125 -3.46 -7.31 -10.12
N VAL A 126 -4.62 -7.82 -9.70
CA VAL A 126 -4.73 -9.07 -8.92
C VAL A 126 -4.38 -10.27 -9.79
N SER A 127 -4.77 -10.27 -11.07
CA SER A 127 -4.36 -11.31 -12.04
C SER A 127 -2.83 -11.35 -12.22
N LYS A 128 -2.18 -10.18 -12.27
CA LYS A 128 -0.72 -10.08 -12.32
C LYS A 128 -0.07 -10.66 -11.05
N LEU A 129 -0.67 -10.45 -9.89
CA LEU A 129 -0.18 -11.02 -8.64
C LEU A 129 -0.36 -12.53 -8.60
N LEU A 130 -1.51 -13.04 -9.04
CA LEU A 130 -1.77 -14.48 -9.14
C LEU A 130 -0.77 -15.16 -10.08
N ALA A 131 -0.47 -14.56 -11.23
CA ALA A 131 0.55 -15.06 -12.15
C ALA A 131 1.96 -15.05 -11.52
N ALA A 132 2.29 -14.01 -10.73
CA ALA A 132 3.55 -13.93 -9.99
C ALA A 132 3.65 -14.97 -8.85
N ALA A 133 2.52 -15.48 -8.40
CA ALA A 133 2.40 -16.56 -7.42
C ALA A 133 2.33 -17.96 -8.05
N ASP A 134 2.65 -18.10 -9.34
CA ASP A 134 2.54 -19.35 -10.08
C ASP A 134 1.10 -19.95 -10.11
N ASN A 135 0.09 -19.06 -10.07
CA ASN A 135 -1.34 -19.36 -9.97
C ASN A 135 -1.76 -20.05 -8.64
N ASP A 136 -0.94 -19.93 -7.62
CA ASP A 136 -1.28 -20.33 -6.25
C ASP A 136 -2.03 -19.19 -5.55
N VAL A 137 -3.33 -19.41 -5.29
CA VAL A 137 -4.22 -18.40 -4.69
C VAL A 137 -3.78 -18.05 -3.28
N GLU A 138 -3.47 -19.05 -2.44
CA GLU A 138 -3.06 -18.83 -1.05
C GLU A 138 -1.78 -17.99 -1.00
N ARG A 139 -0.82 -18.31 -1.86
CA ARG A 139 0.42 -17.55 -1.98
C ARG A 139 0.18 -16.13 -2.49
N ALA A 140 -0.75 -15.95 -3.44
CA ALA A 140 -1.12 -14.63 -3.97
C ALA A 140 -1.77 -13.74 -2.91
N GLU A 141 -2.65 -14.29 -2.07
CA GLU A 141 -3.34 -13.58 -1.00
C GLU A 141 -2.39 -13.03 0.09
N HIS A 142 -1.17 -13.53 0.16
CA HIS A 142 -0.11 -13.06 1.04
C HIS A 142 0.95 -12.22 0.33
N GLY A 143 0.71 -11.84 -0.91
CA GLY A 143 1.61 -11.08 -1.75
C GLY A 143 1.58 -9.58 -1.52
N ILE A 144 2.36 -8.88 -2.34
CA ILE A 144 2.46 -7.42 -2.37
C ILE A 144 2.01 -6.90 -3.73
N ILE A 145 1.17 -5.87 -3.74
CA ILE A 145 0.84 -5.09 -4.92
C ILE A 145 1.43 -3.70 -4.77
N PHE A 146 2.28 -3.31 -5.72
CA PHE A 146 2.82 -1.96 -5.80
C PHE A 146 2.19 -1.20 -6.97
N ILE A 147 1.52 -0.09 -6.66
CA ILE A 147 0.88 0.80 -7.62
C ILE A 147 1.68 2.09 -7.67
N ASP A 148 2.42 2.30 -8.75
CA ASP A 148 3.21 3.53 -8.93
C ASP A 148 2.38 4.64 -9.60
N GLU A 149 2.85 5.87 -9.50
CA GLU A 149 2.22 7.07 -10.11
C GLU A 149 0.77 7.31 -9.68
N ILE A 150 0.41 6.94 -8.43
CA ILE A 150 -0.96 7.07 -7.90
C ILE A 150 -1.48 8.51 -7.94
N ASP A 151 -0.58 9.49 -7.85
CA ASP A 151 -0.88 10.93 -7.95
C ASP A 151 -1.43 11.35 -9.32
N LYS A 152 -1.22 10.54 -10.37
CA LYS A 152 -1.73 10.80 -11.72
C LYS A 152 -3.22 10.49 -11.88
N LEU A 153 -3.81 9.73 -10.96
CA LEU A 153 -5.26 9.49 -10.91
C LEU A 153 -6.06 10.71 -10.44
N ALA A 154 -5.42 11.78 -10.02
CA ALA A 154 -6.10 12.98 -9.59
C ALA A 154 -6.88 13.62 -10.75
N LYS A 155 -8.15 13.99 -10.49
CA LYS A 155 -9.05 14.62 -11.47
C LYS A 155 -8.43 15.92 -12.00
N LYS A 156 -8.32 16.04 -13.33
CA LYS A 156 -7.94 17.30 -13.98
C LYS A 156 -9.08 18.31 -13.86
N ARG A 157 -8.82 19.47 -13.26
CA ARG A 157 -9.82 20.53 -12.97
C ARG A 157 -10.63 21.05 -14.16
N ASN A 158 -10.21 20.77 -15.41
CA ASN A 158 -10.79 21.37 -16.63
C ASN A 158 -11.35 20.35 -17.62
N ALA A 159 -11.67 19.13 -17.24
CA ALA A 159 -12.23 18.15 -18.14
C ALA A 159 -13.76 18.28 -18.20
N ASN A 160 -14.29 18.94 -19.23
CA ASN A 160 -15.72 18.88 -19.60
C ASN A 160 -16.11 17.52 -20.20
N GLN A 161 -15.23 16.55 -20.23
CA GLN A 161 -15.46 15.18 -20.69
C GLN A 161 -15.52 14.24 -19.50
N ARG A 162 -16.37 13.20 -19.62
CA ARG A 162 -16.47 12.10 -18.65
C ARG A 162 -15.08 11.51 -18.44
N ASP A 163 -14.54 11.69 -17.24
CA ASP A 163 -13.22 11.18 -16.88
C ASP A 163 -13.32 9.70 -16.50
N VAL A 164 -13.19 8.85 -17.50
CA VAL A 164 -13.23 7.38 -17.37
C VAL A 164 -11.98 6.80 -16.70
N SER A 165 -10.93 7.59 -16.53
CA SER A 165 -9.66 7.17 -15.93
C SER A 165 -9.42 7.72 -14.52
N GLY A 166 -10.31 8.54 -13.98
CA GLY A 166 -10.14 9.24 -12.71
C GLY A 166 -11.00 8.67 -11.59
N GLU A 167 -12.23 9.15 -11.49
CA GLU A 167 -13.07 8.90 -10.30
C GLU A 167 -13.51 7.44 -10.15
N SER A 168 -13.91 6.77 -11.23
CA SER A 168 -14.31 5.36 -11.17
C SER A 168 -13.14 4.42 -10.89
N VAL A 169 -11.95 4.73 -11.41
CA VAL A 169 -10.73 3.99 -11.09
C VAL A 169 -10.37 4.15 -9.61
N GLN A 170 -10.47 5.37 -9.06
CA GLN A 170 -10.26 5.61 -7.63
C GLN A 170 -11.23 4.80 -6.76
N GLN A 171 -12.52 4.80 -7.10
CA GLN A 171 -13.54 4.05 -6.35
C GLN A 171 -13.32 2.53 -6.41
N GLY A 172 -12.98 1.99 -7.60
CA GLY A 172 -12.64 0.58 -7.74
C GLY A 172 -11.39 0.19 -6.96
N MET A 173 -10.38 1.06 -6.97
CA MET A 173 -9.15 0.86 -6.21
C MET A 173 -9.39 0.87 -4.70
N LEU A 174 -10.27 1.73 -4.18
CA LEU A 174 -10.64 1.75 -2.77
C LEU A 174 -11.18 0.40 -2.30
N LYS A 175 -12.01 -0.27 -3.09
CA LYS A 175 -12.52 -1.61 -2.76
C LYS A 175 -11.41 -2.63 -2.61
N LEU A 176 -10.40 -2.62 -3.50
CA LEU A 176 -9.25 -3.51 -3.39
C LEU A 176 -8.40 -3.19 -2.15
N LEU A 177 -8.18 -1.91 -1.87
CA LEU A 177 -7.39 -1.45 -0.72
C LEU A 177 -8.05 -1.78 0.61
N GLU A 178 -9.38 -1.69 0.69
CA GLU A 178 -10.16 -2.05 1.89
C GLU A 178 -10.20 -3.57 2.09
N GLY A 179 -10.23 -4.34 1.00
CA GLY A 179 -10.29 -5.78 0.97
C GLY A 179 -11.63 -6.29 0.42
N SER A 180 -11.55 -7.03 -0.67
CA SER A 180 -12.69 -7.62 -1.37
C SER A 180 -12.30 -8.94 -2.01
N GLU A 181 -13.29 -9.75 -2.32
CA GLU A 181 -13.12 -10.92 -3.18
C GLU A 181 -13.19 -10.51 -4.64
N VAL A 182 -12.22 -10.94 -5.42
CA VAL A 182 -12.06 -10.56 -6.83
C VAL A 182 -11.94 -11.82 -7.67
N GLU A 183 -12.79 -11.92 -8.69
CA GLU A 183 -12.70 -13.00 -9.67
C GLU A 183 -11.68 -12.65 -10.77
N VAL A 184 -10.68 -13.49 -10.91
CA VAL A 184 -9.60 -13.31 -11.88
C VAL A 184 -9.35 -14.55 -12.72
N PRO A 185 -8.94 -14.38 -14.00
CA PRO A 185 -8.61 -15.51 -14.87
C PRO A 185 -7.31 -16.18 -14.44
N VAL A 186 -7.29 -17.51 -14.45
CA VAL A 186 -6.10 -18.31 -14.14
C VAL A 186 -5.25 -18.46 -15.40
N GLY A 187 -4.00 -18.01 -15.33
CA GLY A 187 -3.05 -18.14 -16.45
C GLY A 187 -3.26 -17.17 -17.62
N ALA A 188 -4.14 -16.16 -17.45
CA ALA A 188 -4.35 -15.12 -18.45
C ALA A 188 -4.49 -13.74 -17.79
N SER A 189 -4.16 -12.68 -18.53
CA SER A 189 -4.28 -11.30 -18.06
C SER A 189 -5.61 -10.64 -18.39
N SER A 190 -6.51 -11.31 -19.10
CA SER A 190 -7.77 -10.74 -19.59
C SER A 190 -8.95 -11.67 -19.31
N LYS A 191 -10.04 -11.11 -18.79
CA LYS A 191 -11.32 -11.79 -18.54
C LYS A 191 -12.02 -12.29 -19.82
N ASN A 192 -11.61 -11.82 -20.99
CA ASN A 192 -12.17 -12.25 -22.27
C ASN A 192 -11.59 -13.58 -22.80
N ALA A 193 -10.60 -14.14 -22.13
CA ALA A 193 -10.09 -15.45 -22.46
C ALA A 193 -11.05 -16.53 -21.92
N MET A 194 -11.30 -17.58 -22.69
CA MET A 194 -12.01 -18.79 -22.22
C MET A 194 -11.12 -19.60 -21.29
N VAL A 195 -10.79 -19.04 -20.13
CA VAL A 195 -9.93 -19.65 -19.12
C VAL A 195 -10.71 -19.80 -17.82
N PRO A 196 -10.35 -20.76 -16.97
CA PRO A 196 -10.96 -20.89 -15.65
C PRO A 196 -10.80 -19.60 -14.85
N MET A 197 -11.85 -19.21 -14.13
CA MET A 197 -11.83 -18.09 -13.18
C MET A 197 -11.58 -18.63 -11.78
N THR A 198 -10.88 -17.87 -10.97
CA THR A 198 -10.70 -18.13 -9.54
C THR A 198 -10.95 -16.87 -8.74
N THR A 199 -11.33 -17.03 -7.49
CA THR A 199 -11.53 -15.91 -6.55
C THR A 199 -10.29 -15.72 -5.71
N VAL A 200 -9.85 -14.48 -5.58
CA VAL A 200 -8.72 -14.06 -4.73
C VAL A 200 -9.23 -13.03 -3.72
N ASP A 201 -8.96 -13.27 -2.45
CA ASP A 201 -9.30 -12.36 -1.36
C ASP A 201 -8.18 -11.34 -1.13
N THR A 202 -8.47 -10.05 -1.33
CA THR A 202 -7.48 -9.00 -1.22
C THR A 202 -7.25 -8.50 0.22
N ARG A 203 -7.99 -9.01 1.21
CA ARG A 203 -7.88 -8.58 2.62
C ARG A 203 -6.47 -8.73 3.20
N ASN A 204 -5.76 -9.77 2.79
CA ASN A 204 -4.40 -10.07 3.28
C ASN A 204 -3.29 -9.67 2.31
N ILE A 205 -3.62 -9.09 1.16
CA ILE A 205 -2.64 -8.51 0.24
C ILE A 205 -2.16 -7.17 0.80
N LEU A 206 -0.84 -6.96 0.81
CA LEU A 206 -0.24 -5.69 1.18
C LEU A 206 -0.19 -4.76 -0.03
N PHE A 207 -0.94 -3.67 0.02
CA PHE A 207 -0.87 -2.63 -1.00
C PHE A 207 0.12 -1.55 -0.61
N ILE A 208 0.99 -1.21 -1.56
CA ILE A 208 1.94 -0.10 -1.46
C ILE A 208 1.66 0.82 -2.65
N CYS A 209 1.29 2.06 -2.39
CA CYS A 209 1.07 3.07 -3.41
C CYS A 209 2.26 4.02 -3.46
N GLY A 210 2.76 4.34 -4.65
CA GLY A 210 3.86 5.28 -4.88
C GLY A 210 3.41 6.47 -5.72
N GLY A 211 3.93 7.66 -5.42
CA GLY A 211 3.68 8.85 -6.24
C GLY A 211 4.66 9.96 -5.97
N ALA A 212 4.80 10.88 -6.90
CA ALA A 212 5.66 12.06 -6.75
C ALA A 212 4.94 13.20 -6.02
N PHE A 213 3.63 13.34 -6.20
CA PHE A 213 2.79 14.39 -5.62
C PHE A 213 3.33 15.81 -5.80
N PRO A 214 3.57 16.27 -7.05
CA PRO A 214 4.10 17.60 -7.30
C PRO A 214 3.17 18.67 -6.71
N GLY A 215 3.74 19.66 -6.04
CA GLY A 215 2.99 20.74 -5.36
C GLY A 215 2.49 20.41 -3.95
N LEU A 216 2.69 19.17 -3.44
CA LEU A 216 2.32 18.81 -2.08
C LEU A 216 3.09 19.63 -1.05
N GLU A 217 4.37 19.92 -1.31
CA GLU A 217 5.21 20.75 -0.46
C GLU A 217 4.65 22.17 -0.31
N ASP A 218 4.16 22.77 -1.40
CA ASP A 218 3.55 24.11 -1.37
C ASP A 218 2.28 24.13 -0.54
N ILE A 219 1.46 23.07 -0.64
CA ILE A 219 0.24 22.90 0.17
C ILE A 219 0.59 22.79 1.66
N ILE A 220 1.64 22.05 2.00
CA ILE A 220 2.10 21.91 3.38
C ILE A 220 2.61 23.26 3.90
N LYS A 221 3.43 23.97 3.12
CA LYS A 221 3.92 25.31 3.47
C LYS A 221 2.76 26.28 3.73
N GLU A 222 1.77 26.30 2.85
CA GLU A 222 0.58 27.16 3.01
C GLU A 222 -0.19 26.83 4.29
N ARG A 223 -0.37 25.54 4.60
CA ARG A 223 -1.05 25.11 5.83
C ARG A 223 -0.29 25.55 7.09
N LEU A 224 1.01 25.28 7.15
CA LEU A 224 1.86 25.66 8.29
C LEU A 224 1.92 27.17 8.48
N ASN A 225 1.93 27.94 7.37
CA ASN A 225 1.90 29.40 7.44
C ASN A 225 0.54 29.94 7.92
N LYS A 226 -0.60 29.30 7.55
CA LYS A 226 -1.93 29.69 8.04
C LYS A 226 -2.08 29.47 9.54
N GLU A 227 -1.57 28.38 10.08
CA GLU A 227 -1.56 28.14 11.53
C GLU A 227 -0.71 29.16 12.29
N ALA A 228 0.35 29.67 11.68
CA ALA A 228 1.21 30.69 12.26
C ALA A 228 0.64 32.13 12.18
N SER A 229 -0.26 32.42 11.26
CA SER A 229 -0.81 33.78 11.02
C SER A 229 -1.87 34.21 12.04
N ILE A 230 -2.36 33.32 12.90
CA ILE A 230 -3.30 33.65 13.99
C ILE A 230 -2.61 34.33 15.18
N GLY A 231 -1.28 34.38 15.21
CA GLY A 231 -0.48 35.04 16.26
C GLY A 231 0.62 35.90 15.65
N PHE A 232 0.46 37.19 15.68
CA PHE A 232 1.43 38.30 15.64
C PHE A 232 2.91 37.97 15.24
N LYS A 233 3.20 37.40 14.08
CA LYS A 233 4.57 37.32 13.51
C LYS A 233 4.56 37.26 12.00
N ALA A 234 4.84 38.40 11.38
CA ALA A 234 5.04 38.55 9.92
C ALA A 234 6.35 37.90 9.39
N ASP A 235 7.19 37.35 10.24
CA ASP A 235 8.55 36.88 9.90
C ASP A 235 8.66 35.35 9.62
N LEU A 236 7.53 34.65 9.52
CA LEU A 236 7.54 33.17 9.37
C LEU A 236 7.56 32.71 7.92
N LYS A 237 7.49 33.61 6.95
CA LYS A 237 7.50 33.25 5.52
C LYS A 237 8.77 32.50 5.07
N ASP A 238 9.89 32.74 5.72
CA ASP A 238 11.19 32.17 5.37
C ASP A 238 11.57 30.94 6.21
N LYS A 239 10.81 30.61 7.26
CA LYS A 239 11.21 29.56 8.21
C LYS A 239 11.18 28.14 7.61
N TYR A 240 10.37 27.93 6.60
CA TYR A 240 10.21 26.64 5.92
C TYR A 240 10.76 26.64 4.49
N ASP A 241 11.30 27.77 4.00
CA ASP A 241 12.01 27.84 2.74
C ASP A 241 13.38 27.19 2.93
N GLY A 242 13.55 25.99 2.32
CA GLY A 242 14.77 25.20 2.45
C GLY A 242 14.68 24.04 3.46
N ASP A 243 13.52 23.76 4.06
CA ASP A 243 13.34 22.56 4.87
C ASP A 243 13.26 21.32 3.98
N GLU A 244 14.37 20.58 3.91
CA GLU A 244 14.48 19.32 3.15
C GLU A 244 13.53 18.24 3.67
N ASN A 245 12.96 18.41 4.86
CA ASN A 245 12.06 17.45 5.50
C ASN A 245 10.59 17.91 5.52
N LEU A 246 10.21 18.86 4.65
CA LEU A 246 8.87 19.43 4.63
C LEU A 246 7.76 18.37 4.51
N LEU A 247 8.00 17.31 3.75
CA LEU A 247 7.07 16.17 3.62
C LEU A 247 6.85 15.41 4.94
N MET A 248 7.75 15.52 5.91
CA MET A 248 7.58 14.93 7.25
C MET A 248 6.49 15.64 8.07
N HIS A 249 6.14 16.88 7.69
CA HIS A 249 5.02 17.62 8.27
C HIS A 249 3.68 17.31 7.58
N CYS A 250 3.67 16.39 6.60
CA CYS A 250 2.45 15.90 5.97
C CYS A 250 1.73 14.93 6.91
N LEU A 251 0.93 15.49 7.81
CA LEU A 251 0.12 14.71 8.74
C LEU A 251 -1.18 14.27 8.06
N LEU A 252 -1.13 13.19 7.29
CA LEU A 252 -2.35 12.55 6.75
C LEU A 252 -3.29 12.09 7.88
N TYR A 253 -2.75 11.81 9.06
CA TYR A 253 -3.49 11.39 10.25
C TYR A 253 -4.24 12.52 10.98
N THR A 254 -3.94 13.79 10.71
CA THR A 254 -4.57 14.93 11.38
C THR A 254 -5.52 15.73 10.48
N SER A 255 -5.66 15.36 9.22
CA SER A 255 -6.78 15.86 8.43
C SER A 255 -8.05 15.23 8.99
N PRO A 256 -8.99 16.04 9.56
CA PRO A 256 -10.24 15.48 10.05
C PRO A 256 -10.92 14.77 8.89
N SER A 257 -11.21 13.48 9.08
CA SER A 257 -12.02 12.72 8.13
C SER A 257 -13.36 13.47 7.91
N PRO A 258 -13.95 13.41 6.74
CA PRO A 258 -15.32 13.90 6.54
C PRO A 258 -16.30 13.32 7.57
N ARG A 259 -16.00 12.17 8.17
CA ARG A 259 -16.77 11.54 9.26
C ARG A 259 -16.60 12.23 10.61
N ASP A 260 -15.51 12.97 10.82
CA ASP A 260 -15.25 13.70 12.09
C ASP A 260 -15.89 15.09 12.12
N ARG A 261 -16.66 15.45 11.09
CA ARG A 261 -17.43 16.69 10.98
C ARG A 261 -18.91 16.46 11.28
N GLY A 262 -19.21 15.62 12.25
CA GLY A 262 -20.56 15.41 12.77
C GLY A 262 -20.97 16.51 13.75
#